data_0cd59308e679515ae3a629acda0d8823
#
_entry.id   0cd59308e679515ae3a629acda0d8823
#
_cell.length_a   1.000
_cell.length_b   1.000
_cell.length_c   1.000
_cell.angle_alpha   90.00
_cell.angle_beta   90.00
_cell.angle_gamma   90.00
#
_symmetry.space_group_name_H-M   'P 1'
#
loop_
_entity.id
_entity.type
_entity.pdbx_description
1 polymer ?
#
loop_
_entity_poly.entity_id
_entity_poly.type
_entity_poly.pdbx_seq_one_letter_code
_entity_poly.pdbx_strand_id
1 'polypeptide(L)'
;MQRILLHACCGPCSLEPVRILRSEGIEPVIFYANSNIHPAEEYARRLATLRAWAAEEEVAVAEGAYDAKAWEAAVGRIGNAAEAKFGVICDEEGDGRGETDSEARAAREGDGAAADGPSEARIAREARCRACYRLRFTEAARYAAEHGFD
;
A
#
# COMPACT_ATOMS: atom_id res chain seq x y z
N MET A 1 -12.34 -23.25 12.55
CA MET A 1 -12.69 -22.46 11.34
C MET A 1 -11.69 -21.33 11.28
N GLN A 2 -10.90 -21.27 10.22
CA GLN A 2 -9.82 -20.30 10.08
C GLN A 2 -10.39 -18.88 9.98
N ARG A 3 -9.85 -17.94 10.76
CA ARG A 3 -10.27 -16.53 10.76
C ARG A 3 -9.16 -15.68 10.19
N ILE A 4 -9.34 -15.18 8.99
CA ILE A 4 -8.32 -14.38 8.29
C ILE A 4 -8.63 -12.90 8.38
N LEU A 5 -7.63 -12.10 8.76
CA LEU A 5 -7.64 -10.65 8.69
C LEU A 5 -6.93 -10.21 7.39
N LEU A 6 -7.67 -9.58 6.48
CA LEU A 6 -7.16 -9.09 5.22
C LEU A 6 -6.89 -7.58 5.30
N HIS A 7 -5.63 -7.18 5.37
CA HIS A 7 -5.28 -5.75 5.34
C HIS A 7 -5.51 -5.17 3.94
N ALA A 8 -6.31 -4.10 3.84
CA ALA A 8 -6.66 -3.45 2.59
C ALA A 8 -6.39 -1.95 2.61
N CYS A 9 -6.03 -1.38 1.46
CA CYS A 9 -5.84 0.06 1.27
C CYS A 9 -7.00 0.74 0.53
N CYS A 10 -7.87 -0.03 -0.11
CA CYS A 10 -9.03 0.49 -0.85
C CYS A 10 -9.97 -0.66 -1.27
N GLY A 11 -11.20 -0.32 -1.69
CA GLY A 11 -12.18 -1.30 -2.19
C GLY A 11 -11.67 -2.15 -3.35
N PRO A 12 -11.22 -1.55 -4.47
CA PRO A 12 -10.75 -2.32 -5.64
C PRO A 12 -9.63 -3.33 -5.33
N CYS A 13 -8.72 -3.00 -4.39
CA CYS A 13 -7.65 -3.91 -3.99
C CYS A 13 -8.14 -5.13 -3.21
N SER A 14 -9.36 -5.09 -2.67
CA SER A 14 -9.94 -6.15 -1.84
C SER A 14 -10.74 -7.18 -2.65
N LEU A 15 -11.22 -6.81 -3.84
CA LEU A 15 -12.13 -7.62 -4.65
C LEU A 15 -11.59 -9.03 -4.90
N GLU A 16 -10.43 -9.15 -5.51
CA GLU A 16 -9.88 -10.43 -5.90
C GLU A 16 -9.39 -11.27 -4.71
N PRO A 17 -8.69 -10.71 -3.70
CA PRO A 17 -8.36 -11.47 -2.50
C PRO A 17 -9.57 -12.03 -1.76
N VAL A 18 -10.65 -11.26 -1.62
CA VAL A 18 -11.90 -11.73 -0.99
C VAL A 18 -12.53 -12.85 -1.81
N ARG A 19 -12.60 -12.70 -3.13
CA ARG A 19 -13.12 -13.73 -4.03
C ARG A 19 -12.34 -15.05 -3.91
N ILE A 20 -11.00 -14.99 -3.87
CA ILE A 20 -10.14 -16.16 -3.73
C ILE A 20 -10.39 -16.84 -2.37
N LEU A 21 -10.36 -16.09 -1.26
CA LEU A 21 -10.58 -16.65 0.08
C LEU A 21 -11.96 -17.32 0.19
N ARG A 22 -13.01 -16.69 -0.34
CA ARG A 22 -14.36 -17.27 -0.37
C ARG A 22 -14.45 -18.54 -1.21
N SER A 23 -13.69 -18.62 -2.32
CA SER A 23 -13.64 -19.86 -3.12
C SER A 23 -13.01 -21.03 -2.37
N GLU A 24 -12.22 -20.76 -1.35
CA GLU A 24 -11.61 -21.72 -0.44
C GLU A 24 -12.44 -21.95 0.83
N GLY A 25 -13.63 -21.36 0.92
CA GLY A 25 -14.53 -21.48 2.06
C GLY A 25 -14.13 -20.64 3.27
N ILE A 26 -13.30 -19.62 3.05
CA ILE A 26 -12.82 -18.70 4.09
C ILE A 26 -13.53 -17.36 3.95
N GLU A 27 -14.22 -16.92 5.01
CA GLU A 27 -14.80 -15.59 5.06
C GLU A 27 -13.85 -14.64 5.78
N PRO A 28 -13.18 -13.69 5.07
CA PRO A 28 -12.23 -12.79 5.69
C PRO A 28 -12.92 -11.61 6.37
N VAL A 29 -12.21 -11.00 7.32
CA VAL A 29 -12.52 -9.64 7.80
C VAL A 29 -11.50 -8.68 7.21
N ILE A 30 -11.97 -7.62 6.58
CA ILE A 30 -11.08 -6.60 6.03
C ILE A 30 -10.62 -5.68 7.15
N PHE A 31 -9.32 -5.41 7.21
CA PHE A 31 -8.74 -4.45 8.15
C PHE A 31 -8.22 -3.23 7.40
N TYR A 32 -8.82 -2.08 7.68
CA TYR A 32 -8.43 -0.79 7.09
C TYR A 32 -7.66 0.06 8.09
N ALA A 33 -6.32 0.06 7.96
CA ALA A 33 -5.40 0.80 8.81
C ALA A 33 -4.30 1.43 7.92
N ASN A 34 -4.53 2.66 7.48
CA ASN A 34 -3.75 3.28 6.41
C ASN A 34 -3.34 4.73 6.75
N SER A 35 -2.62 4.92 7.85
CA SER A 35 -2.08 6.23 8.26
C SER A 35 -1.10 6.86 7.25
N ASN A 36 -0.68 6.08 6.24
CA ASN A 36 0.14 6.54 5.12
C ASN A 36 -0.65 7.26 4.02
N ILE A 37 -1.98 7.23 4.06
CA ILE A 37 -2.81 7.91 3.06
C ILE A 37 -3.01 9.36 3.49
N HIS A 38 -2.55 10.28 2.66
CA HIS A 38 -2.67 11.72 2.84
C HIS A 38 -3.28 12.36 1.58
N PRO A 39 -4.01 13.48 1.69
CA PRO A 39 -4.52 14.08 2.94
C PRO A 39 -5.65 13.26 3.59
N ALA A 40 -6.16 13.70 4.74
CA ALA A 40 -7.22 12.99 5.48
C ALA A 40 -8.50 12.77 4.67
N GLU A 41 -8.80 13.68 3.75
CA GLU A 41 -9.95 13.59 2.83
C GLU A 41 -9.80 12.39 1.88
N GLU A 42 -8.58 12.10 1.43
CA GLU A 42 -8.31 10.93 0.59
C GLU A 42 -8.45 9.63 1.38
N TYR A 43 -7.96 9.60 2.64
CA TYR A 43 -8.20 8.48 3.54
C TYR A 43 -9.70 8.22 3.71
N ALA A 44 -10.46 9.27 4.03
CA ALA A 44 -11.92 9.17 4.25
C ALA A 44 -12.65 8.72 2.97
N ARG A 45 -12.27 9.22 1.81
CA ARG A 45 -12.85 8.85 0.51
C ARG A 45 -12.63 7.37 0.21
N ARG A 46 -11.42 6.86 0.39
CA ARG A 46 -11.11 5.43 0.16
C ARG A 46 -11.84 4.52 1.14
N LEU A 47 -11.90 4.93 2.40
CA LEU A 47 -12.65 4.19 3.43
C LEU A 47 -14.15 4.14 3.10
N ALA A 48 -14.75 5.25 2.68
CA ALA A 48 -16.15 5.29 2.29
C ALA A 48 -16.45 4.36 1.11
N THR A 49 -15.58 4.36 0.07
CA THR A 49 -15.70 3.46 -1.06
C THR A 49 -15.56 1.98 -0.65
N LEU A 50 -14.59 1.69 0.24
CA LEU A 50 -14.42 0.34 0.77
C LEU A 50 -15.65 -0.12 1.55
N ARG A 51 -16.19 0.72 2.43
CA ARG A 51 -17.38 0.39 3.22
C ARG A 51 -18.62 0.14 2.36
N ALA A 52 -18.83 0.97 1.33
CA ALA A 52 -19.96 0.80 0.41
C ALA A 52 -19.87 -0.55 -0.31
N TRP A 53 -18.74 -0.87 -0.89
CA TRP A 53 -18.52 -2.16 -1.54
C TRP A 53 -18.63 -3.33 -0.56
N ALA A 54 -18.03 -3.22 0.62
CA ALA A 54 -18.07 -4.29 1.62
C ALA A 54 -19.50 -4.57 2.13
N ALA A 55 -20.34 -3.53 2.19
CA ALA A 55 -21.75 -3.69 2.52
C ALA A 55 -22.54 -4.42 1.42
N GLU A 56 -22.24 -4.13 0.14
CA GLU A 56 -22.85 -4.84 -1.00
C GLU A 56 -22.45 -6.31 -1.05
N GLU A 57 -21.20 -6.60 -0.71
CA GLU A 57 -20.63 -7.95 -0.69
C GLU A 57 -20.80 -8.69 0.65
N GLU A 58 -21.43 -8.07 1.64
CA GLU A 58 -21.61 -8.62 2.99
C GLU A 58 -20.30 -9.04 3.66
N VAL A 59 -19.20 -8.26 3.44
CA VAL A 59 -17.88 -8.49 4.04
C VAL A 59 -17.70 -7.59 5.25
N ALA A 60 -17.26 -8.15 6.38
CA ALA A 60 -16.99 -7.36 7.58
C ALA A 60 -15.74 -6.48 7.40
N VAL A 61 -15.81 -5.24 7.89
CA VAL A 61 -14.71 -4.28 7.91
C VAL A 61 -14.40 -3.87 9.33
N ALA A 62 -13.14 -4.03 9.72
CA ALA A 62 -12.57 -3.50 10.96
C ALA A 62 -11.64 -2.33 10.60
N GLU A 63 -11.58 -1.34 11.46
CA GLU A 63 -10.79 -0.13 11.22
C GLU A 63 -9.73 0.05 12.30
N GLY A 64 -8.51 0.31 11.86
CA GLY A 64 -7.43 0.77 12.74
C GLY A 64 -7.47 2.28 12.94
N ALA A 65 -6.65 2.76 13.86
CA ALA A 65 -6.50 4.19 14.08
C ALA A 65 -5.89 4.88 12.85
N TYR A 66 -6.40 6.07 12.52
CA TYR A 66 -5.76 6.95 11.55
C TYR A 66 -4.93 7.98 12.30
N ASP A 67 -3.61 7.81 12.28
CA ASP A 67 -2.64 8.73 12.87
C ASP A 67 -1.55 9.11 11.87
N ALA A 68 -1.86 10.12 11.06
CA ALA A 68 -0.94 10.66 10.07
C ALA A 68 0.33 11.25 10.72
N LYS A 69 0.22 11.81 11.95
CA LYS A 69 1.37 12.39 12.66
C LYS A 69 2.32 11.31 13.14
N ALA A 70 1.80 10.22 13.69
CA ALA A 70 2.63 9.08 14.09
C ALA A 70 3.32 8.44 12.89
N TRP A 71 2.61 8.32 11.76
CA TRP A 71 3.21 7.82 10.51
C TRP A 71 4.31 8.74 10.02
N GLU A 72 4.09 10.05 9.98
CA GLU A 72 5.11 11.03 9.57
C GLU A 72 6.36 10.97 10.48
N ALA A 73 6.15 10.83 11.78
CA ALA A 73 7.26 10.71 12.75
C ALA A 73 8.08 9.42 12.56
N ALA A 74 7.43 8.31 12.19
CA ALA A 74 8.07 7.00 12.06
C ALA A 74 8.65 6.74 10.66
N VAL A 75 7.95 7.20 9.62
CA VAL A 75 8.22 6.86 8.22
C VAL A 75 8.55 8.09 7.39
N GLY A 76 7.83 9.18 7.54
CA GLY A 76 8.01 10.40 6.76
C GLY A 76 9.41 10.96 6.89
N ARG A 77 10.00 10.91 8.07
CA ARG A 77 11.39 11.35 8.32
C ARG A 77 12.42 10.65 7.42
N ILE A 78 12.20 9.40 7.07
CA ILE A 78 13.10 8.65 6.19
C ILE A 78 13.00 9.22 4.77
N GLY A 79 11.78 9.53 4.31
CA GLY A 79 11.55 10.19 3.02
C GLY A 79 12.15 11.59 2.98
N ASN A 80 11.86 12.41 3.98
CA ASN A 80 12.37 13.79 4.08
C ASN A 80 13.89 13.83 4.12
N ALA A 81 14.55 12.92 4.81
CA ALA A 81 16.01 12.82 4.82
C ALA A 81 16.58 12.42 3.44
N ALA A 82 15.89 11.57 2.71
CA ALA A 82 16.26 11.18 1.36
C ALA A 82 16.08 12.36 0.38
N GLU A 83 14.96 13.09 0.46
CA GLU A 83 14.70 14.27 -0.37
C GLU A 83 15.70 15.39 -0.09
N ALA A 84 16.09 15.61 1.16
CA ALA A 84 17.10 16.59 1.52
C ALA A 84 18.50 16.25 0.94
N LYS A 85 18.81 14.95 0.84
CA LYS A 85 20.09 14.47 0.34
C LYS A 85 20.16 14.36 -1.18
N PHE A 86 19.07 13.93 -1.82
CA PHE A 86 19.05 13.53 -3.24
C PHE A 86 18.10 14.39 -4.11
N GLY A 87 17.43 15.38 -3.54
CA GLY A 87 16.37 16.13 -4.20
C GLY A 87 15.03 15.39 -4.19
N VAL A 88 14.00 16.04 -4.75
CA VAL A 88 12.68 15.43 -4.87
C VAL A 88 12.78 14.24 -5.81
N ILE A 89 12.59 13.06 -5.27
CA ILE A 89 12.53 11.80 -6.05
C ILE A 89 11.12 11.72 -6.63
N CYS A 90 10.89 12.42 -7.74
CA CYS A 90 9.69 12.21 -8.52
C CYS A 90 9.81 10.83 -9.17
N ASP A 91 8.79 10.00 -9.01
CA ASP A 91 8.65 8.80 -9.82
C ASP A 91 8.29 9.26 -11.24
N GLU A 92 9.30 9.51 -12.08
CA GLU A 92 9.09 9.72 -13.51
C GLU A 92 8.67 8.42 -14.24
N GLU A 93 8.64 7.31 -13.53
CA GLU A 93 7.89 6.13 -13.96
C GLU A 93 6.42 6.37 -13.63
N GLY A 94 5.75 7.14 -14.50
CA GLY A 94 4.33 7.36 -14.46
C GLY A 94 3.60 6.04 -14.25
N ASP A 95 2.59 6.06 -13.42
CA ASP A 95 1.61 5.00 -13.40
C ASP A 95 1.14 4.82 -14.85
N GLY A 96 1.32 3.65 -15.42
CA GLY A 96 1.09 3.35 -16.83
C GLY A 96 -0.39 3.44 -17.26
N ARG A 97 -1.06 4.54 -16.91
CA ARG A 97 -2.41 4.89 -17.33
C ARG A 97 -2.36 6.10 -18.25
N GLY A 98 -1.91 5.89 -19.45
CA GLY A 98 -2.01 6.92 -20.47
C GLY A 98 -1.05 6.65 -21.61
N GLU A 99 -1.64 6.29 -22.72
CA GLU A 99 -1.08 6.26 -24.07
C GLU A 99 -0.34 5.00 -24.50
N THR A 100 -1.06 4.29 -25.35
CA THR A 100 -0.57 3.28 -26.28
C THR A 100 0.38 3.91 -27.28
N ASP A 101 1.64 4.10 -26.93
CA ASP A 101 2.68 4.41 -27.91
C ASP A 101 3.60 3.20 -28.10
N SER A 102 3.24 2.43 -29.10
CA SER A 102 4.05 1.34 -29.63
C SER A 102 5.41 1.80 -30.20
N GLU A 103 5.62 3.10 -30.39
CA GLU A 103 6.86 3.67 -30.93
C GLU A 103 7.91 3.97 -29.84
N ALA A 104 7.52 4.21 -28.60
CA ALA A 104 8.46 4.46 -27.50
C ALA A 104 9.17 3.19 -27.00
N ARG A 105 8.65 2.00 -27.33
CA ARG A 105 9.23 0.72 -26.91
C ARG A 105 10.42 0.30 -27.78
N ALA A 106 10.46 0.72 -29.02
CA ALA A 106 11.55 0.36 -29.96
C ALA A 106 12.85 1.15 -29.74
N ALA A 107 12.79 2.27 -29.02
CA ALA A 107 13.98 3.12 -28.76
C ALA A 107 14.80 2.69 -27.52
N ARG A 108 14.36 1.68 -26.76
CA ARG A 108 15.03 1.21 -25.52
C ARG A 108 15.84 -0.08 -25.68
N GLU A 109 15.94 -0.63 -26.87
CA GLU A 109 16.83 -1.75 -27.18
C GLU A 109 18.18 -1.24 -27.73
N GLY A 110 18.91 -0.53 -26.90
CA GLY A 110 20.25 -0.06 -27.23
C GLY A 110 21.11 0.10 -25.98
N ASP A 111 22.09 -0.76 -25.88
CA ASP A 111 23.22 -0.73 -24.96
C ASP A 111 22.99 -1.08 -23.49
N GLY A 112 23.27 -2.37 -23.20
CA GLY A 112 23.47 -2.89 -21.86
C GLY A 112 24.74 -2.35 -21.23
N ALA A 113 24.64 -1.25 -20.53
CA ALA A 113 25.57 -0.91 -19.47
C ALA A 113 25.18 -1.74 -18.24
N ALA A 114 26.07 -2.63 -17.79
CA ALA A 114 25.94 -3.35 -16.53
C ALA A 114 25.64 -2.33 -15.42
N ALA A 115 24.44 -2.42 -14.84
CA ALA A 115 24.02 -1.51 -13.81
C ALA A 115 24.90 -1.72 -12.59
N ASP A 116 25.75 -0.75 -12.28
CA ASP A 116 26.17 -0.50 -10.90
C ASP A 116 24.93 -0.60 -10.00
N GLY A 117 25.11 -1.16 -8.79
CA GLY A 117 24.01 -1.46 -7.88
C GLY A 117 23.02 -0.32 -7.70
N PRO A 118 21.94 -0.53 -6.97
CA PRO A 118 20.86 0.46 -6.84
C PRO A 118 21.41 1.80 -6.38
N SER A 119 21.00 2.90 -7.04
CA SER A 119 21.41 4.24 -6.63
C SER A 119 21.06 4.49 -5.16
N GLU A 120 21.84 5.34 -4.46
CA GLU A 120 21.57 5.69 -3.06
C GLU A 120 20.14 6.26 -2.87
N ALA A 121 19.63 7.00 -3.85
CA ALA A 121 18.27 7.51 -3.86
C ALA A 121 17.23 6.39 -3.90
N ARG A 122 17.47 5.33 -4.68
CA ARG A 122 16.60 4.15 -4.73
C ARG A 122 16.63 3.40 -3.40
N ILE A 123 17.81 3.23 -2.81
CA ILE A 123 17.96 2.59 -1.49
C ILE A 123 17.19 3.37 -0.41
N ALA A 124 17.28 4.71 -0.43
CA ALA A 124 16.56 5.55 0.53
C ALA A 124 15.03 5.46 0.35
N ARG A 125 14.53 5.45 -0.89
CA ARG A 125 13.10 5.23 -1.18
C ARG A 125 12.63 3.88 -0.70
N GLU A 126 13.38 2.82 -0.99
CA GLU A 126 13.07 1.47 -0.53
C GLU A 126 13.07 1.38 1.00
N ALA A 127 13.96 2.08 1.69
CA ALA A 127 13.99 2.14 3.15
C ALA A 127 12.69 2.74 3.71
N ARG A 128 12.18 3.83 3.11
CA ARG A 128 10.89 4.44 3.46
C ARG A 128 9.74 3.46 3.24
N CYS A 129 9.69 2.81 2.07
CA CYS A 129 8.65 1.82 1.77
C CYS A 129 8.66 0.65 2.75
N ARG A 130 9.83 0.11 3.06
CA ARG A 130 9.97 -0.99 4.05
C ARG A 130 9.52 -0.55 5.45
N ALA A 131 9.87 0.67 5.88
CA ALA A 131 9.41 1.21 7.16
C ALA A 131 7.88 1.38 7.19
N CYS A 132 7.28 1.87 6.11
CA CYS A 132 5.83 2.00 5.97
C CYS A 132 5.12 0.64 6.03
N TYR A 133 5.60 -0.35 5.28
CA TYR A 133 5.05 -1.71 5.34
C TYR A 133 5.21 -2.34 6.72
N ARG A 134 6.38 -2.19 7.34
CA ARG A 134 6.61 -2.71 8.69
C ARG A 134 5.62 -2.13 9.69
N LEU A 135 5.40 -0.82 9.69
CA LEU A 135 4.44 -0.17 10.58
C LEU A 135 3.03 -0.73 10.39
N ARG A 136 2.56 -0.77 9.15
CA ARG A 136 1.19 -1.21 8.81
C ARG A 136 0.97 -2.69 9.11
N PHE A 137 1.94 -3.55 8.75
CA PHE A 137 1.82 -4.98 9.03
C PHE A 137 1.94 -5.29 10.53
N THR A 138 2.75 -4.54 11.28
CA THR A 138 2.79 -4.68 12.75
C THR A 138 1.46 -4.31 13.37
N GLU A 139 0.80 -3.25 12.89
CA GLU A 139 -0.53 -2.85 13.34
C GLU A 139 -1.58 -3.92 13.03
N ALA A 140 -1.58 -4.44 11.80
CA ALA A 140 -2.49 -5.51 11.39
C ALA A 140 -2.25 -6.81 12.20
N ALA A 141 -0.99 -7.20 12.40
CA ALA A 141 -0.65 -8.40 13.18
C ALA A 141 -1.05 -8.27 14.65
N ARG A 142 -0.86 -7.07 15.25
CA ARG A 142 -1.31 -6.81 16.61
C ARG A 142 -2.82 -6.91 16.73
N TYR A 143 -3.55 -6.27 15.82
CA TYR A 143 -5.00 -6.35 15.78
C TYR A 143 -5.47 -7.80 15.62
N ALA A 144 -4.85 -8.56 14.72
CA ALA A 144 -5.16 -9.97 14.52
C ALA A 144 -4.99 -10.79 15.81
N ALA A 145 -3.85 -10.63 16.49
CA ALA A 145 -3.56 -11.33 17.74
C ALA A 145 -4.56 -10.98 18.85
N GLU A 146 -4.89 -9.69 19.01
CA GLU A 146 -5.84 -9.19 20.03
C GLU A 146 -7.27 -9.67 19.80
N HIS A 147 -7.66 -9.94 18.55
CA HIS A 147 -9.02 -10.31 18.17
C HIS A 147 -9.17 -11.78 17.74
N GLY A 148 -8.12 -12.60 17.91
CA GLY A 148 -8.16 -14.04 17.65
C GLY A 148 -8.30 -14.38 16.18
N PHE A 149 -7.59 -13.67 15.30
CA PHE A 149 -7.36 -14.07 13.92
C PHE A 149 -6.13 -14.97 13.81
N ASP A 150 -6.13 -15.87 12.82
CA ASP A 150 -5.04 -16.84 12.57
C ASP A 150 -3.85 -16.22 11.81
#